data_cc6d1b0ed602fce06568ecb4217805b2
#
_entry.id   cc6d1b0ed602fce06568ecb4217805b2
#
_cell.length_a   1.000
_cell.length_b   1.000
_cell.length_c   1.000
_cell.angle_alpha   90.00
_cell.angle_beta   90.00
_cell.angle_gamma   90.00
#
_symmetry.space_group_name_H-M   'P 1'
#
loop_
_entity.id
_entity.type
_entity.pdbx_description
1 polymer ?
#
loop_
_entity_poly.entity_id
_entity_poly.type
_entity_poly.pdbx_seq_one_letter_code
_entity_poly.pdbx_strand_id
1 'polypeptide(L)'
;MKTEVIEEGKLRWPDGAERTRIRERRSQAAWKKPWSDSKRALATELERLGATSILITRSPDERLDPGVAVWFSRATEDFSWQQGLGLESPAPSLDQIDEAFRQKARSVHPDRADGGDPEAFKRLANWRTAAKAWVAGTHTARHEFVMAIDQYTEARLNLKALQMAFFYIRGLERVGAPAILTQTLGAFRAKLVADVGAGGAA
;
A
#
# COMPACT_ATOMS: atom_id res chain seq x y z
N MET A 1 8.90 -8.56 -15.69
CA MET A 1 8.88 -9.41 -14.48
C MET A 1 7.48 -9.99 -14.37
N LYS A 2 7.32 -11.30 -14.16
CA LYS A 2 5.99 -11.91 -14.05
C LYS A 2 5.51 -11.75 -12.61
N THR A 3 4.33 -11.14 -12.42
CA THR A 3 3.74 -10.97 -11.09
C THR A 3 3.31 -12.33 -10.54
N GLU A 4 3.72 -12.66 -9.32
CA GLU A 4 3.30 -13.87 -8.63
C GLU A 4 1.92 -13.64 -8.00
N VAL A 5 0.96 -14.51 -8.32
CA VAL A 5 -0.39 -14.48 -7.74
C VAL A 5 -0.58 -15.72 -6.87
N ILE A 6 -0.62 -15.50 -5.57
CA ILE A 6 -0.83 -16.56 -4.56
C ILE A 6 -2.27 -16.51 -4.07
N GLU A 7 -2.87 -17.67 -3.85
CA GLU A 7 -4.18 -17.81 -3.22
C GLU A 7 -4.05 -18.60 -1.92
N GLU A 8 -4.53 -18.05 -0.81
CA GLU A 8 -4.57 -18.73 0.48
C GLU A 8 -6.00 -19.06 0.89
N GLY A 9 -6.23 -20.30 1.36
CA GLY A 9 -7.49 -20.75 1.93
C GLY A 9 -7.79 -20.24 3.34
N LYS A 10 -6.98 -19.32 3.88
CA LYS A 10 -7.21 -18.68 5.17
C LYS A 10 -7.40 -17.17 4.94
N LEU A 11 -8.61 -16.69 5.25
CA LEU A 11 -8.89 -15.26 5.13
C LEU A 11 -8.03 -14.46 6.09
N ARG A 12 -7.27 -13.48 5.56
CA ARG A 12 -6.57 -12.45 6.31
C ARG A 12 -7.34 -11.15 6.14
N TRP A 13 -8.05 -10.73 7.18
CA TRP A 13 -8.78 -9.48 7.17
C TRP A 13 -7.90 -8.34 7.67
N PRO A 14 -7.95 -7.13 7.05
CA PRO A 14 -7.16 -6.01 7.51
C PRO A 14 -7.54 -5.57 8.92
N ASP A 15 -6.55 -5.29 9.76
CA ASP A 15 -6.77 -4.83 11.12
C ASP A 15 -7.55 -3.51 11.14
N GLY A 16 -8.59 -3.46 11.98
CA GLY A 16 -9.46 -2.31 12.12
C GLY A 16 -10.45 -2.07 10.97
N ALA A 17 -10.46 -2.93 9.94
CA ALA A 17 -11.47 -2.84 8.90
C ALA A 17 -12.81 -3.42 9.38
N GLU A 18 -13.89 -2.65 9.19
CA GLU A 18 -15.23 -3.10 9.57
C GLU A 18 -15.70 -4.27 8.70
N ARG A 19 -16.49 -5.15 9.33
CA ARG A 19 -17.14 -6.28 8.66
C ARG A 19 -18.60 -5.95 8.40
N THR A 20 -19.08 -6.32 7.22
CA THR A 20 -20.52 -6.20 6.90
C THR A 20 -21.32 -7.20 7.70
N ARG A 21 -22.36 -6.73 8.41
CA ARG A 21 -23.24 -7.63 9.16
C ARG A 21 -23.93 -8.59 8.21
N ILE A 22 -24.08 -9.86 8.62
CA ILE A 22 -24.61 -10.94 7.77
C ILE A 22 -25.95 -10.54 7.12
N ARG A 23 -26.86 -9.91 7.87
CA ARG A 23 -28.17 -9.45 7.38
C ARG A 23 -28.12 -8.32 6.35
N GLU A 24 -27.00 -7.62 6.25
CA GLU A 24 -26.80 -6.49 5.34
C GLU A 24 -26.09 -6.92 4.04
N ARG A 25 -25.64 -8.16 3.97
CA ARG A 25 -24.97 -8.70 2.80
C ARG A 25 -25.95 -8.89 1.65
N ARG A 26 -25.51 -8.51 0.46
CA ARG A 26 -26.34 -8.50 -0.75
C ARG A 26 -26.19 -9.81 -1.51
N SER A 27 -27.27 -10.31 -2.07
CA SER A 27 -27.27 -11.38 -3.08
C SER A 27 -27.39 -10.75 -4.47
N GLN A 28 -26.56 -11.17 -5.43
CA GLN A 28 -26.60 -10.62 -6.79
C GLN A 28 -26.46 -11.75 -7.83
N ALA A 29 -27.61 -12.29 -8.23
CA ALA A 29 -27.69 -13.42 -9.16
C ALA A 29 -27.14 -13.13 -10.57
N ALA A 30 -27.02 -11.87 -10.97
CA ALA A 30 -26.59 -11.47 -12.31
C ALA A 30 -25.09 -11.70 -12.59
N TRP A 31 -24.26 -11.78 -11.55
CA TRP A 31 -22.81 -11.95 -11.72
C TRP A 31 -22.40 -13.42 -11.69
N LYS A 32 -22.57 -14.11 -12.82
CA LYS A 32 -22.31 -15.55 -12.94
C LYS A 32 -20.88 -15.92 -13.34
N LYS A 33 -19.94 -14.97 -13.36
CA LYS A 33 -18.56 -15.30 -13.77
C LYS A 33 -17.88 -16.25 -12.77
N PRO A 34 -17.15 -17.27 -13.27
CA PRO A 34 -16.36 -18.16 -12.42
C PRO A 34 -15.34 -17.41 -11.57
N TRP A 35 -14.97 -17.99 -10.43
CA TRP A 35 -13.91 -17.48 -9.56
C TRP A 35 -12.60 -17.24 -10.31
N SER A 36 -12.19 -18.22 -11.13
CA SER A 36 -10.96 -18.18 -11.93
C SER A 36 -10.89 -16.96 -12.86
N ASP A 37 -12.01 -16.59 -13.49
CA ASP A 37 -12.06 -15.47 -14.42
C ASP A 37 -11.98 -14.14 -13.68
N SER A 38 -12.67 -14.03 -12.53
CA SER A 38 -12.60 -12.83 -11.68
C SER A 38 -11.20 -12.66 -11.07
N LYS A 39 -10.57 -13.77 -10.64
CA LYS A 39 -9.19 -13.79 -10.15
C LYS A 39 -8.20 -13.30 -11.21
N ARG A 40 -8.29 -13.84 -12.42
CA ARG A 40 -7.43 -13.44 -13.55
C ARG A 40 -7.62 -11.96 -13.90
N ALA A 41 -8.87 -11.51 -13.97
CA ALA A 41 -9.17 -10.11 -14.29
C ALA A 41 -8.67 -9.16 -13.19
N LEU A 42 -8.83 -9.51 -11.91
CA LEU A 42 -8.28 -8.74 -10.79
C LEU A 42 -6.76 -8.66 -10.86
N ALA A 43 -6.08 -9.80 -11.07
CA ALA A 43 -4.62 -9.82 -11.22
C ALA A 43 -4.17 -8.90 -12.35
N THR A 44 -4.84 -8.94 -13.51
CA THR A 44 -4.54 -8.05 -14.65
C THR A 44 -4.70 -6.57 -14.28
N GLU A 45 -5.73 -6.19 -13.52
CA GLU A 45 -5.89 -4.79 -13.10
C GLU A 45 -4.77 -4.36 -12.12
N LEU A 46 -4.39 -5.22 -11.19
CA LEU A 46 -3.31 -4.96 -10.23
C LEU A 46 -1.93 -4.90 -10.91
N GLU A 47 -1.65 -5.81 -11.85
CA GLU A 47 -0.42 -5.75 -12.66
C GLU A 47 -0.30 -4.43 -13.43
N ARG A 48 -1.40 -3.96 -14.00
CA ARG A 48 -1.45 -2.66 -14.69
C ARG A 48 -1.28 -1.47 -13.74
N LEU A 49 -1.61 -1.62 -12.46
CA LEU A 49 -1.30 -0.66 -11.39
C LEU A 49 0.15 -0.78 -10.88
N GLY A 50 0.95 -1.67 -11.44
CA GLY A 50 2.35 -1.88 -11.05
C GLY A 50 2.53 -2.78 -9.84
N ALA A 51 1.56 -3.63 -9.51
CA ALA A 51 1.72 -4.62 -8.46
C ALA A 51 2.83 -5.63 -8.83
N THR A 52 3.68 -5.93 -7.86
CA THR A 52 4.81 -6.87 -8.01
C THR A 52 4.55 -8.23 -7.36
N SER A 53 3.65 -8.28 -6.38
CA SER A 53 3.13 -9.50 -5.78
C SER A 53 1.66 -9.30 -5.43
N ILE A 54 0.86 -10.37 -5.54
CA ILE A 54 -0.57 -10.34 -5.26
C ILE A 54 -0.90 -11.57 -4.44
N LEU A 55 -1.50 -11.37 -3.26
CA LEU A 55 -2.00 -12.43 -2.41
C LEU A 55 -3.51 -12.26 -2.24
N ILE A 56 -4.28 -13.25 -2.66
CA ILE A 56 -5.73 -13.28 -2.49
C ILE A 56 -6.07 -14.25 -1.36
N THR A 57 -6.77 -13.77 -0.35
CA THR A 57 -7.18 -14.56 0.81
C THR A 57 -8.69 -14.65 0.91
N ARG A 58 -9.20 -15.84 1.22
CA ARG A 58 -10.62 -16.11 1.45
C ARG A 58 -10.80 -17.16 2.54
N SER A 59 -11.98 -17.23 3.14
CA SER A 59 -12.32 -18.32 4.05
C SER A 59 -12.43 -19.66 3.29
N PRO A 60 -12.00 -20.77 3.88
CA PRO A 60 -12.27 -22.11 3.34
C PRO A 60 -13.75 -22.45 3.40
N ASP A 61 -14.50 -21.88 4.33
CA ASP A 61 -15.95 -22.03 4.43
C ASP A 61 -16.65 -20.70 4.07
N GLU A 62 -16.98 -20.56 2.79
CA GLU A 62 -17.65 -19.39 2.24
C GLU A 62 -19.06 -19.17 2.80
N ARG A 63 -19.71 -20.20 3.37
CA ARG A 63 -21.04 -20.09 3.97
C ARG A 63 -21.00 -19.33 5.28
N LEU A 64 -19.93 -19.51 6.04
CA LEU A 64 -19.71 -18.81 7.30
C LEU A 64 -19.11 -17.43 7.06
N ASP A 65 -18.15 -17.35 6.16
CA ASP A 65 -17.45 -16.10 5.86
C ASP A 65 -17.13 -15.96 4.36
N PRO A 66 -17.98 -15.28 3.59
CA PRO A 66 -17.76 -15.02 2.16
C PRO A 66 -16.75 -13.91 1.88
N GLY A 67 -16.11 -13.35 2.91
CA GLY A 67 -15.15 -12.26 2.77
C GLY A 67 -13.96 -12.63 1.88
N VAL A 68 -13.46 -11.64 1.15
CA VAL A 68 -12.24 -11.74 0.33
C VAL A 68 -11.38 -10.54 0.62
N ALA A 69 -10.09 -10.78 0.83
CA ALA A 69 -9.09 -9.72 0.93
C ALA A 69 -7.99 -9.94 -0.11
N VAL A 70 -7.51 -8.84 -0.65
CA VAL A 70 -6.42 -8.81 -1.62
C VAL A 70 -5.30 -7.94 -1.07
N TRP A 71 -4.15 -8.55 -0.89
CA TRP A 71 -2.92 -7.92 -0.47
C TRP A 71 -2.00 -7.82 -1.69
N PHE A 72 -1.38 -6.67 -1.89
CA PHE A 72 -0.44 -6.52 -2.99
C PHE A 72 0.66 -5.54 -2.64
N SER A 73 1.85 -5.80 -3.19
CA SER A 73 2.98 -4.88 -3.07
C SER A 73 3.11 -4.10 -4.37
N ARG A 74 3.34 -2.81 -4.24
CA ARG A 74 3.63 -1.91 -5.36
C ARG A 74 4.87 -1.09 -5.06
N ALA A 75 5.72 -0.95 -6.07
CA ALA A 75 6.75 0.09 -6.04
C ALA A 75 6.05 1.45 -6.13
N THR A 76 6.25 2.30 -5.16
CA THR A 76 5.78 3.68 -5.20
C THR A 76 6.97 4.60 -5.13
N GLU A 77 6.95 5.64 -5.94
CA GLU A 77 7.86 6.76 -5.78
C GLU A 77 7.40 7.55 -4.56
N ASP A 78 8.06 7.34 -3.44
CA ASP A 78 7.80 8.13 -2.22
C ASP A 78 8.65 9.39 -2.26
N PHE A 79 8.06 10.48 -2.68
CA PHE A 79 8.68 11.81 -2.72
C PHE A 79 8.47 12.62 -1.42
N SER A 80 8.00 12.00 -0.34
CA SER A 80 7.82 12.68 0.96
C SER A 80 9.11 13.34 1.46
N TRP A 81 10.26 12.79 1.08
CA TRP A 81 11.56 13.36 1.36
C TRP A 81 11.81 14.71 0.67
N GLN A 82 11.26 14.96 -0.53
CA GLN A 82 11.38 16.26 -1.20
C GLN A 82 10.73 17.35 -0.35
N GLN A 83 9.48 17.14 0.05
CA GLN A 83 8.76 18.06 0.93
C GLN A 83 9.44 18.14 2.30
N GLY A 84 9.86 17.00 2.87
CA GLY A 84 10.54 16.92 4.16
C GLY A 84 11.86 17.69 4.19
N LEU A 85 12.65 17.61 3.13
CA LEU A 85 13.90 18.35 2.98
C LEU A 85 13.68 19.79 2.45
N GLY A 86 12.50 20.12 1.90
CA GLY A 86 12.22 21.41 1.28
C GLY A 86 12.91 21.58 -0.08
N LEU A 87 13.01 20.49 -0.84
CA LEU A 87 13.61 20.49 -2.17
C LEU A 87 12.52 20.72 -3.22
N GLU A 88 12.67 21.75 -4.02
CA GLU A 88 11.74 22.09 -5.12
C GLU A 88 12.10 21.37 -6.42
N SER A 89 13.38 21.00 -6.57
CA SER A 89 13.84 20.30 -7.77
C SER A 89 13.30 18.89 -7.86
N PRO A 90 12.73 18.46 -8.99
CA PRO A 90 12.32 17.07 -9.21
C PRO A 90 13.50 16.11 -9.33
N ALA A 91 14.72 16.63 -9.60
CA ALA A 91 15.95 15.84 -9.74
C ALA A 91 17.12 16.56 -9.00
N PRO A 92 17.12 16.56 -7.66
CA PRO A 92 18.18 17.21 -6.90
C PRO A 92 19.51 16.46 -7.02
N SER A 93 20.62 17.19 -6.96
CA SER A 93 21.92 16.59 -6.83
C SER A 93 22.19 16.11 -5.40
N LEU A 94 23.19 15.24 -5.22
CA LEU A 94 23.61 14.80 -3.87
C LEU A 94 24.01 15.97 -2.98
N ASP A 95 24.66 16.98 -3.54
CA ASP A 95 25.07 18.17 -2.80
C ASP A 95 23.87 19.01 -2.33
N GLN A 96 22.85 19.15 -3.17
CA GLN A 96 21.59 19.81 -2.81
C GLN A 96 20.86 19.09 -1.67
N ILE A 97 20.84 17.76 -1.70
CA ILE A 97 20.25 16.94 -0.64
C ILE A 97 21.02 17.12 0.67
N ASP A 98 22.36 17.09 0.63
CA ASP A 98 23.19 17.25 1.82
C ASP A 98 23.12 18.66 2.39
N GLU A 99 23.01 19.69 1.56
CA GLU A 99 22.85 21.06 2.00
C GLU A 99 21.47 21.28 2.65
N ALA A 100 20.40 20.82 2.03
CA ALA A 100 19.05 20.89 2.58
C ALA A 100 18.94 20.16 3.94
N PHE A 101 19.57 18.99 4.05
CA PHE A 101 19.66 18.26 5.31
C PHE A 101 20.41 19.08 6.37
N ARG A 102 21.61 19.62 6.06
CA ARG A 102 22.41 20.41 7.01
C ARG A 102 21.67 21.64 7.52
N GLN A 103 20.98 22.35 6.63
CA GLN A 103 20.18 23.53 7.00
C GLN A 103 19.08 23.17 8.01
N LYS A 104 18.28 22.14 7.72
CA LYS A 104 17.20 21.73 8.63
C LYS A 104 17.70 21.04 9.90
N ALA A 105 18.79 20.27 9.82
CA ALA A 105 19.37 19.59 10.98
C ALA A 105 19.81 20.58 12.06
N ARG A 106 20.30 21.78 11.70
CA ARG A 106 20.70 22.82 12.68
C ARG A 106 19.57 23.21 13.62
N SER A 107 18.31 23.17 13.18
CA SER A 107 17.15 23.57 14.00
C SER A 107 16.63 22.45 14.90
N VAL A 108 16.91 21.18 14.57
CA VAL A 108 16.33 20.03 15.29
C VAL A 108 17.38 19.10 15.92
N HIS A 109 18.68 19.47 15.84
CA HIS A 109 19.77 18.61 16.31
C HIS A 109 19.64 18.34 17.82
N PRO A 110 19.79 17.08 18.28
CA PRO A 110 19.64 16.74 19.70
C PRO A 110 20.69 17.39 20.60
N ASP A 111 21.88 17.74 20.07
CA ASP A 111 22.96 18.41 20.83
C ASP A 111 22.77 19.91 21.01
N ARG A 112 21.64 20.48 20.60
CA ARG A 112 21.33 21.89 20.86
C ARG A 112 21.18 22.13 22.36
N ALA A 113 21.51 23.34 22.80
CA ALA A 113 21.39 23.74 24.20
C ALA A 113 19.94 23.64 24.75
N ASP A 114 18.93 23.73 23.87
CA ASP A 114 17.51 23.58 24.16
C ASP A 114 17.02 22.12 24.05
N GLY A 115 17.94 21.16 23.81
CA GLY A 115 17.63 19.72 23.67
C GLY A 115 17.11 19.30 22.30
N GLY A 116 16.86 20.25 21.37
CA GLY A 116 16.39 19.96 20.01
C GLY A 116 15.14 19.08 19.94
N ASP A 117 14.93 18.43 18.79
CA ASP A 117 13.86 17.41 18.59
C ASP A 117 14.48 16.14 17.98
N PRO A 118 14.81 15.12 18.81
CA PRO A 118 15.43 13.87 18.36
C PRO A 118 14.57 13.11 17.32
N GLU A 119 13.25 13.14 17.46
CA GLU A 119 12.35 12.46 16.52
C GLU A 119 12.27 13.19 15.17
N ALA A 120 12.26 14.53 15.18
CA ALA A 120 12.36 15.31 13.96
C ALA A 120 13.72 15.10 13.27
N PHE A 121 14.82 15.04 14.03
CA PHE A 121 16.15 14.75 13.49
C PHE A 121 16.22 13.37 12.86
N LYS A 122 15.65 12.35 13.50
CA LYS A 122 15.56 10.97 12.96
C LYS A 122 14.76 10.92 11.67
N ARG A 123 13.59 11.59 11.61
CA ARG A 123 12.80 11.71 10.37
C ARG A 123 13.60 12.37 9.25
N LEU A 124 14.31 13.45 9.58
CA LEU A 124 15.13 14.19 8.61
C LEU A 124 16.28 13.33 8.06
N ALA A 125 16.93 12.52 8.92
CA ALA A 125 17.98 11.58 8.51
C ALA A 125 17.43 10.49 7.59
N ASN A 126 16.23 9.98 7.87
CA ASN A 126 15.55 9.01 7.01
C ASN A 126 15.23 9.61 5.63
N TRP A 127 14.74 10.85 5.57
CA TRP A 127 14.48 11.54 4.30
C TRP A 127 15.77 11.75 3.49
N ARG A 128 16.88 12.15 4.13
CA ARG A 128 18.18 12.25 3.46
C ARG A 128 18.60 10.90 2.84
N THR A 129 18.46 9.82 3.60
CA THR A 129 18.80 8.47 3.14
C THR A 129 17.94 8.06 1.94
N ALA A 130 16.64 8.30 2.01
CA ALA A 130 15.70 8.02 0.92
C ALA A 130 16.03 8.84 -0.34
N ALA A 131 16.31 10.13 -0.18
CA ALA A 131 16.70 11.01 -1.28
C ALA A 131 17.98 10.55 -1.98
N LYS A 132 19.01 10.18 -1.21
CA LYS A 132 20.27 9.65 -1.77
C LYS A 132 20.07 8.32 -2.51
N ALA A 133 19.27 7.42 -1.94
CA ALA A 133 18.95 6.15 -2.59
C ALA A 133 18.15 6.36 -3.89
N TRP A 134 17.28 7.38 -3.94
CA TRP A 134 16.56 7.76 -5.16
C TRP A 134 17.53 8.25 -6.25
N VAL A 135 18.46 9.15 -5.93
CA VAL A 135 19.49 9.64 -6.87
C VAL A 135 20.36 8.49 -7.38
N ALA A 136 20.69 7.54 -6.51
CA ALA A 136 21.45 6.35 -6.88
C ALA A 136 20.63 5.31 -7.70
N GLY A 137 19.35 5.54 -7.94
CA GLY A 137 18.46 4.61 -8.62
C GLY A 137 18.18 3.31 -7.85
N THR A 138 18.52 3.28 -6.55
CA THR A 138 18.39 2.09 -5.70
C THR A 138 17.12 2.11 -4.84
N HIS A 139 16.38 3.23 -4.84
CA HIS A 139 15.19 3.40 -4.03
C HIS A 139 13.93 3.01 -4.81
N THR A 140 13.45 1.83 -4.55
CA THR A 140 12.05 1.45 -4.76
C THR A 140 11.45 1.12 -3.41
N ALA A 141 10.83 2.09 -2.75
CA ALA A 141 10.01 1.79 -1.59
C ALA A 141 8.87 0.85 -2.04
N ARG A 142 8.86 -0.38 -1.55
CA ARG A 142 7.73 -1.27 -1.73
C ARG A 142 6.75 -1.00 -0.60
N HIS A 143 5.55 -0.63 -0.95
CA HIS A 143 4.46 -0.53 0.02
C HIS A 143 3.51 -1.70 -0.16
N GLU A 144 3.03 -2.23 0.96
CA GLU A 144 1.96 -3.20 0.97
C GLU A 144 0.62 -2.48 1.09
N PHE A 145 -0.29 -2.90 0.26
CA PHE A 145 -1.67 -2.42 0.21
C PHE A 145 -2.61 -3.58 0.44
N VAL A 146 -3.75 -3.29 1.07
CA VAL A 146 -4.79 -4.28 1.27
C VAL A 146 -6.16 -3.67 1.01
N MET A 147 -6.99 -4.41 0.30
CA MET A 147 -8.40 -4.12 0.15
C MET A 147 -9.21 -5.37 0.43
N ALA A 148 -10.26 -5.24 1.24
CA ALA A 148 -11.11 -6.35 1.62
C ALA A 148 -12.59 -6.00 1.45
N ILE A 149 -13.39 -6.96 1.03
CA ILE A 149 -14.84 -6.83 0.84
C ILE A 149 -15.55 -8.09 1.35
N ASP A 150 -16.68 -7.89 2.06
CA ASP A 150 -17.60 -8.95 2.48
C ASP A 150 -19.08 -8.53 2.36
N GLN A 151 -19.36 -7.63 1.43
CA GLN A 151 -20.70 -7.08 1.21
C GLN A 151 -21.70 -8.05 0.56
N TYR A 152 -21.19 -9.13 -0.05
CA TYR A 152 -22.00 -10.12 -0.74
C TYR A 152 -21.98 -11.46 0.00
N THR A 153 -23.01 -12.26 -0.23
CA THR A 153 -23.19 -13.58 0.39
C THR A 153 -22.30 -14.66 -0.18
N GLU A 154 -21.59 -14.38 -1.27
CA GLU A 154 -20.71 -15.32 -1.94
C GLU A 154 -19.32 -14.70 -2.17
N ALA A 155 -18.25 -15.44 -1.88
CA ALA A 155 -16.87 -14.95 -2.04
C ALA A 155 -16.57 -14.56 -3.50
N ARG A 156 -17.12 -15.26 -4.49
CA ARG A 156 -16.94 -14.91 -5.91
C ARG A 156 -17.49 -13.53 -6.26
N LEU A 157 -18.58 -13.09 -5.60
CA LEU A 157 -19.16 -11.77 -5.81
C LEU A 157 -18.32 -10.69 -5.13
N ASN A 158 -17.76 -10.98 -3.96
CA ASN A 158 -16.81 -10.10 -3.28
C ASN A 158 -15.52 -9.93 -4.10
N LEU A 159 -14.99 -11.03 -4.67
CA LEU A 159 -13.84 -10.95 -5.58
C LEU A 159 -14.13 -10.12 -6.82
N LYS A 160 -15.33 -10.28 -7.40
CA LYS A 160 -15.77 -9.46 -8.55
C LYS A 160 -15.89 -7.99 -8.19
N ALA A 161 -16.40 -7.67 -7.00
CA ALA A 161 -16.48 -6.29 -6.52
C ALA A 161 -15.08 -5.67 -6.36
N LEU A 162 -14.11 -6.41 -5.82
CA LEU A 162 -12.71 -5.98 -5.77
C LEU A 162 -12.14 -5.72 -7.16
N GLN A 163 -12.37 -6.63 -8.10
CA GLN A 163 -11.93 -6.44 -9.50
C GLN A 163 -12.51 -5.16 -10.11
N MET A 164 -13.79 -4.87 -9.87
CA MET A 164 -14.42 -3.63 -10.36
C MET A 164 -13.86 -2.39 -9.66
N ALA A 165 -13.61 -2.46 -8.34
CA ALA A 165 -12.99 -1.36 -7.60
C ALA A 165 -11.62 -1.00 -8.20
N PHE A 166 -10.75 -1.99 -8.43
CA PHE A 166 -9.44 -1.74 -9.03
C PHE A 166 -9.53 -1.25 -10.49
N PHE A 167 -10.50 -1.73 -11.25
CA PHE A 167 -10.77 -1.19 -12.58
C PHE A 167 -11.09 0.32 -12.55
N TYR A 168 -11.93 0.77 -11.59
CA TYR A 168 -12.25 2.19 -11.43
C TYR A 168 -11.08 2.99 -10.87
N ILE A 169 -10.35 2.46 -9.87
CA ILE A 169 -9.14 3.10 -9.34
C ILE A 169 -8.13 3.35 -10.46
N ARG A 170 -7.90 2.36 -11.32
CA ARG A 170 -7.03 2.52 -12.49
C ARG A 170 -7.60 3.52 -13.52
N GLY A 171 -8.90 3.73 -13.52
CA GLY A 171 -9.53 4.80 -14.31
C GLY A 171 -8.96 6.18 -14.00
N LEU A 172 -8.59 6.46 -12.75
CA LEU A 172 -7.97 7.73 -12.33
C LEU A 172 -6.62 7.96 -13.01
N GLU A 173 -5.84 6.91 -13.20
CA GLU A 173 -4.56 6.99 -13.92
C GLU A 173 -4.78 7.37 -15.41
N ARG A 174 -5.78 6.76 -16.06
CA ARG A 174 -6.11 7.01 -17.46
C ARG A 174 -6.63 8.42 -17.74
N VAL A 175 -7.31 9.03 -16.77
CA VAL A 175 -7.80 10.42 -16.89
C VAL A 175 -6.77 11.46 -16.42
N GLY A 176 -5.54 11.04 -16.16
CA GLY A 176 -4.46 11.95 -15.78
C GLY A 176 -4.58 12.52 -14.37
N ALA A 177 -5.16 11.77 -13.43
CA ALA A 177 -5.32 12.17 -12.05
C ALA A 177 -4.38 11.38 -11.07
N PRO A 178 -3.05 11.39 -11.26
CA PRO A 178 -2.12 10.58 -10.47
C PRO A 178 -2.10 10.96 -8.98
N ALA A 179 -2.34 12.23 -8.65
CA ALA A 179 -2.42 12.68 -7.25
C ALA A 179 -3.62 12.04 -6.52
N ILE A 180 -4.78 11.96 -7.19
CA ILE A 180 -5.97 11.31 -6.64
C ILE A 180 -5.73 9.81 -6.51
N LEU A 181 -5.10 9.18 -7.50
CA LEU A 181 -4.73 7.76 -7.44
C LEU A 181 -3.82 7.49 -6.24
N THR A 182 -2.78 8.28 -6.03
CA THR A 182 -1.86 8.14 -4.91
C THR A 182 -2.57 8.30 -3.56
N GLN A 183 -3.46 9.29 -3.43
CA GLN A 183 -4.26 9.50 -2.24
C GLN A 183 -5.21 8.32 -1.99
N THR A 184 -5.90 7.82 -3.03
CA THR A 184 -6.81 6.69 -2.95
C THR A 184 -6.08 5.42 -2.51
N LEU A 185 -4.93 5.12 -3.13
CA LEU A 185 -4.12 3.96 -2.74
C LEU A 185 -3.54 4.12 -1.33
N GLY A 186 -3.18 5.34 -0.93
CA GLY A 186 -2.70 5.63 0.42
C GLY A 186 -3.70 5.24 1.51
N ALA A 187 -5.00 5.35 1.24
CA ALA A 187 -6.05 4.91 2.17
C ALA A 187 -6.09 3.38 2.38
N PHE A 188 -5.56 2.61 1.42
CA PHE A 188 -5.47 1.14 1.48
C PHE A 188 -4.09 0.63 1.90
N ARG A 189 -3.19 1.53 2.28
CA ARG A 189 -1.86 1.15 2.75
C ARG A 189 -2.01 0.28 4.00
N ALA A 190 -1.48 -0.95 3.95
CA ALA A 190 -1.45 -1.82 5.11
C ALA A 190 -0.64 -1.14 6.21
N LYS A 191 -1.20 -1.00 7.40
CA LYS A 191 -0.42 -0.67 8.58
C LYS A 191 0.47 -1.89 8.82
N LEU A 192 1.75 -1.78 8.50
CA LEU A 192 2.73 -2.73 8.96
C LEU A 192 2.70 -2.67 10.49
N VAL A 193 2.04 -3.63 11.10
CA VAL A 193 2.27 -3.93 12.51
C VAL A 193 3.73 -4.34 12.56
N ALA A 194 4.51 -3.57 13.29
CA ALA A 194 5.89 -3.88 13.59
C ALA A 194 5.96 -5.12 14.51
N ASP A 195 5.69 -6.29 13.94
CA ASP A 195 6.05 -7.58 14.52
C ASP A 195 7.49 -7.91 14.15
N VAL A 196 8.38 -7.03 14.60
CA VAL A 196 9.81 -7.33 14.61
C VAL A 196 10.24 -7.28 16.06
N GLY A 197 10.30 -8.44 16.70
CA GLY A 197 11.14 -8.58 17.88
C GLY A 197 10.48 -9.04 19.16
N ALA A 198 9.88 -10.21 19.17
CA ALA A 198 9.73 -10.98 20.40
C ALA A 198 10.01 -12.47 20.13
N GLY A 199 11.25 -12.73 19.73
CA GLY A 199 11.70 -14.11 19.48
C GLY A 199 13.19 -14.21 19.69
N GLY A 200 13.62 -14.23 20.96
CA GLY A 200 15.02 -14.49 21.19
C GLY A 200 15.46 -14.20 22.61
N ALA A 201 15.03 -15.00 23.58
CA ALA A 201 15.81 -15.30 24.78
C ALA A 201 15.13 -16.44 25.54
N ALA A 202 15.56 -17.63 25.31
CA ALA A 202 15.66 -18.70 26.33
C ALA A 202 16.68 -19.71 25.81
#